data_74faf3ad6cdd52139b1d5e35b8960edc
#
_entry.id   74faf3ad6cdd52139b1d5e35b8960edc
#
_cell.length_a   1.000
_cell.length_b   1.000
_cell.length_c   1.000
_cell.angle_alpha   90.00
_cell.angle_beta   90.00
_cell.angle_gamma   90.00
#
_symmetry.space_group_name_H-M   'P 1'
#
loop_
_entity.id
_entity.type
_entity.pdbx_description
1 polymer ?
#
loop_
_entity_poly.entity_id
_entity_poly.type
_entity_poly.pdbx_seq_one_letter_code
_entity_poly.pdbx_strand_id
1 'polypeptide(L)'
;MIFAATLVFLFGCDFRQGKKAQAKIESKSKSAVTGQAFFSEKKVKIKLEINLTGVESGTAAVHLHSIGDCSSEDATSSGGHWTPTKEKHGKWGEAQFHSGDIGNISLDENGKGVLILIDQHNRWSIGGPAKTNVIGRAVVVHQGRDDMTSQPSAAAGKRTGCGPIIETPGVTEK
;
A
#
# COMPACT_ATOMS: atom_id res chain seq x y z
N MET A 1 -11.41 56.03 34.57
CA MET A 1 -10.72 54.73 34.59
C MET A 1 -11.23 53.91 33.41
N ILE A 2 -10.41 53.73 32.38
CA ILE A 2 -10.77 52.99 31.17
C ILE A 2 -10.10 51.61 31.29
N PHE A 3 -10.90 50.54 31.43
CA PHE A 3 -10.40 49.16 31.42
C PHE A 3 -10.22 48.69 29.97
N ALA A 4 -9.00 48.52 29.57
CA ALA A 4 -8.69 47.87 28.30
C ALA A 4 -8.79 46.35 28.45
N ALA A 5 -9.75 45.73 27.81
CA ALA A 5 -9.87 44.27 27.75
C ALA A 5 -8.92 43.74 26.69
N THR A 6 -7.88 43.03 27.12
CA THR A 6 -6.94 42.35 26.21
C THR A 6 -7.54 41.04 25.75
N LEU A 7 -7.91 40.98 24.46
CA LEU A 7 -8.42 39.79 23.82
C LEU A 7 -7.24 38.87 23.47
N VAL A 8 -7.06 37.77 24.21
CA VAL A 8 -6.04 36.74 23.93
C VAL A 8 -6.58 35.81 22.86
N PHE A 9 -6.07 35.93 21.65
CA PHE A 9 -6.28 34.94 20.58
C PHE A 9 -5.44 33.69 20.88
N LEU A 10 -6.07 32.63 21.36
CA LEU A 10 -5.46 31.30 21.39
C LEU A 10 -5.42 30.75 19.96
N PHE A 11 -4.28 30.84 19.31
CA PHE A 11 -4.01 30.08 18.10
C PHE A 11 -3.91 28.60 18.48
N GLY A 12 -5.01 27.87 18.38
CA GLY A 12 -5.00 26.40 18.42
C GLY A 12 -4.16 25.90 17.27
N CYS A 13 -2.99 25.30 17.56
CA CYS A 13 -2.26 24.48 16.58
C CYS A 13 -3.14 23.27 16.25
N ASP A 14 -3.86 23.34 15.16
CA ASP A 14 -4.58 22.19 14.59
C ASP A 14 -3.51 21.19 14.07
N PHE A 15 -3.16 20.23 14.92
CA PHE A 15 -2.27 19.13 14.56
C PHE A 15 -3.09 18.18 13.66
N ARG A 16 -3.19 18.50 12.37
CA ARG A 16 -3.77 17.59 11.40
C ARG A 16 -3.02 16.27 11.46
N GLN A 17 -3.62 15.27 12.08
CA GLN A 17 -3.15 13.90 11.95
C GLN A 17 -3.12 13.53 10.46
N GLY A 18 -1.96 13.05 9.97
CA GLY A 18 -1.83 12.62 8.59
C GLY A 18 -2.85 11.53 8.25
N LYS A 19 -3.34 11.54 7.03
CA LYS A 19 -4.29 10.53 6.54
C LYS A 19 -3.72 9.12 6.65
N LYS A 20 -4.61 8.14 6.88
CA LYS A 20 -4.25 6.73 7.01
C LYS A 20 -5.17 5.87 6.14
N ALA A 21 -4.61 4.76 5.63
CA ALA A 21 -5.35 3.73 4.94
C ALA A 21 -4.79 2.36 5.30
N GLN A 22 -5.58 1.32 5.12
CA GLN A 22 -5.18 -0.05 5.45
C GLN A 22 -5.77 -1.04 4.46
N ALA A 23 -5.13 -2.21 4.39
CA ALA A 23 -5.67 -3.38 3.72
C ALA A 23 -5.49 -4.60 4.61
N LYS A 24 -6.55 -5.34 4.85
CA LYS A 24 -6.50 -6.69 5.42
C LYS A 24 -6.27 -7.66 4.26
N ILE A 25 -5.14 -8.33 4.26
CA ILE A 25 -4.77 -9.30 3.22
C ILE A 25 -5.32 -10.66 3.62
N GLU A 26 -6.20 -11.19 2.78
CA GLU A 26 -6.81 -12.50 2.95
C GLU A 26 -6.25 -13.49 1.93
N SER A 27 -6.22 -14.77 2.29
CA SER A 27 -5.68 -15.84 1.46
C SER A 27 -6.44 -15.98 0.14
N LYS A 28 -5.70 -16.28 -0.93
CA LYS A 28 -6.21 -16.55 -2.28
C LYS A 28 -5.55 -17.79 -2.85
N SER A 29 -6.14 -18.36 -3.91
CA SER A 29 -5.60 -19.54 -4.62
C SER A 29 -5.31 -20.73 -3.67
N LYS A 30 -6.11 -20.92 -2.62
CA LYS A 30 -5.95 -21.98 -1.59
C LYS A 30 -4.62 -21.91 -0.83
N SER A 31 -4.02 -20.73 -0.71
CA SER A 31 -2.82 -20.49 0.10
C SER A 31 -3.17 -20.32 1.60
N ALA A 32 -2.13 -20.22 2.44
CA ALA A 32 -2.26 -19.82 3.85
C ALA A 32 -1.87 -18.36 4.10
N VAL A 33 -1.59 -17.58 3.04
CA VAL A 33 -1.07 -16.21 3.13
C VAL A 33 -2.11 -15.27 3.72
N THR A 34 -1.75 -14.61 4.81
CA THR A 34 -2.55 -13.54 5.41
C THR A 34 -1.64 -12.38 5.83
N GLY A 35 -2.22 -11.20 6.08
CA GLY A 35 -1.42 -10.07 6.52
C GLY A 35 -2.19 -8.78 6.64
N GLN A 36 -1.44 -7.72 6.85
CA GLN A 36 -1.96 -6.36 6.91
C GLN A 36 -0.99 -5.40 6.22
N ALA A 37 -1.55 -4.42 5.53
CA ALA A 37 -0.80 -3.31 4.98
C ALA A 37 -1.35 -2.00 5.57
N PHE A 38 -0.45 -1.13 6.02
CA PHE A 38 -0.78 0.17 6.61
C PHE A 38 -0.12 1.27 5.80
N PHE A 39 -0.92 2.21 5.33
CA PHE A 39 -0.46 3.43 4.69
C PHE A 39 -0.65 4.59 5.65
N SER A 40 0.37 5.40 5.81
CA SER A 40 0.30 6.60 6.65
C SER A 40 0.97 7.79 5.97
N GLU A 41 0.27 8.93 5.96
CA GLU A 41 0.82 10.18 5.48
C GLU A 41 1.66 10.83 6.59
N LYS A 42 2.93 11.09 6.29
CA LYS A 42 3.82 11.81 7.18
C LYS A 42 4.47 12.95 6.41
N LYS A 43 4.13 14.16 6.78
CA LYS A 43 4.44 15.40 6.03
C LYS A 43 3.98 15.30 4.59
N VAL A 44 4.34 15.18 3.57
CA VAL A 44 3.83 14.99 2.20
C VAL A 44 4.23 13.64 1.59
N LYS A 45 4.67 12.70 2.41
CA LYS A 45 5.13 11.38 1.95
C LYS A 45 4.22 10.29 2.50
N ILE A 46 4.03 9.23 1.72
CA ILE A 46 3.31 8.03 2.17
C ILE A 46 4.33 6.99 2.61
N LYS A 47 4.19 6.50 3.85
CA LYS A 47 4.84 5.29 4.33
C LYS A 47 3.87 4.13 4.17
N LEU A 48 4.34 3.04 3.57
CA LEU A 48 3.70 1.74 3.56
C LEU A 48 4.46 0.80 4.51
N GLU A 49 3.72 0.07 5.33
CA GLU A 49 4.21 -1.03 6.13
C GLU A 49 3.35 -2.26 5.86
N ILE A 50 3.96 -3.38 5.49
CA ILE A 50 3.28 -4.65 5.21
C ILE A 50 3.82 -5.71 6.16
N ASN A 51 2.90 -6.42 6.81
CA ASN A 51 3.20 -7.58 7.66
C ASN A 51 2.51 -8.79 7.04
N LEU A 52 3.27 -9.84 6.70
CA LEU A 52 2.76 -11.09 6.12
C LEU A 52 3.05 -12.28 7.01
N THR A 53 2.17 -13.28 6.89
CA THR A 53 2.34 -14.61 7.48
C THR A 53 1.82 -15.69 6.53
N GLY A 54 2.25 -16.95 6.72
CA GLY A 54 1.77 -18.09 5.97
C GLY A 54 2.27 -18.18 4.52
N VAL A 55 3.40 -17.53 4.22
CA VAL A 55 4.03 -17.62 2.91
C VAL A 55 4.98 -18.83 2.90
N GLU A 56 4.85 -19.69 1.89
CA GLU A 56 5.60 -20.95 1.79
C GLU A 56 7.07 -20.77 1.34
N SER A 57 7.38 -19.67 0.66
CA SER A 57 8.73 -19.40 0.11
C SER A 57 9.47 -18.33 0.91
N GLY A 58 10.80 -18.35 0.89
CA GLY A 58 11.64 -17.34 1.57
C GLY A 58 11.52 -15.92 0.98
N THR A 59 10.82 -15.74 -0.12
CA THR A 59 10.59 -14.43 -0.76
C THR A 59 9.27 -14.44 -1.52
N ALA A 60 8.46 -13.40 -1.34
CA ALA A 60 7.22 -13.20 -2.09
C ALA A 60 7.21 -11.80 -2.72
N ALA A 61 6.67 -11.68 -3.95
CA ALA A 61 6.41 -10.37 -4.53
C ALA A 61 5.13 -9.77 -3.97
N VAL A 62 5.13 -8.46 -3.80
CA VAL A 62 3.96 -7.68 -3.38
C VAL A 62 3.78 -6.49 -4.31
N HIS A 63 2.55 -6.31 -4.81
CA HIS A 63 2.22 -5.22 -5.72
C HIS A 63 0.90 -4.54 -5.33
N LEU A 64 0.72 -3.27 -5.76
CA LEU A 64 -0.61 -2.68 -5.79
C LEU A 64 -1.25 -3.00 -7.15
N HIS A 65 -2.46 -3.53 -7.10
CA HIS A 65 -3.30 -3.79 -8.27
C HIS A 65 -4.34 -2.69 -8.45
N SER A 66 -4.79 -2.51 -9.69
CA SER A 66 -5.56 -1.35 -10.14
C SER A 66 -6.98 -1.28 -9.57
N ILE A 67 -7.56 -2.40 -9.11
CA ILE A 67 -8.93 -2.49 -8.64
C ILE A 67 -8.95 -3.04 -7.21
N GLY A 68 -9.62 -2.34 -6.30
CA GLY A 68 -9.81 -2.75 -4.91
C GLY A 68 -10.87 -3.85 -4.75
N ASP A 69 -10.82 -4.85 -5.62
CA ASP A 69 -11.72 -6.00 -5.61
C ASP A 69 -10.93 -7.30 -5.45
N CYS A 70 -11.18 -8.00 -4.36
CA CYS A 70 -10.59 -9.29 -4.03
C CYS A 70 -11.66 -10.41 -3.98
N SER A 71 -12.77 -10.27 -4.72
CA SER A 71 -13.90 -11.23 -4.65
C SER A 71 -13.57 -12.57 -5.31
N SER A 72 -12.78 -12.59 -6.40
CA SER A 72 -12.42 -13.85 -7.06
C SER A 72 -11.50 -14.72 -6.19
N GLU A 73 -11.61 -16.03 -6.32
CA GLU A 73 -10.84 -17.03 -5.56
C GLU A 73 -9.32 -16.90 -5.81
N ASP A 74 -8.95 -16.50 -7.01
CA ASP A 74 -7.55 -16.33 -7.48
C ASP A 74 -7.09 -14.87 -7.50
N ALA A 75 -7.86 -13.95 -6.96
CA ALA A 75 -7.64 -12.52 -6.94
C ALA A 75 -7.53 -11.86 -8.34
N THR A 76 -8.02 -12.48 -9.42
CA THR A 76 -8.02 -11.88 -10.76
C THR A 76 -8.94 -10.65 -10.86
N SER A 77 -9.98 -10.56 -10.01
CA SER A 77 -10.86 -9.39 -9.90
C SER A 77 -10.10 -8.08 -9.54
N SER A 78 -8.91 -8.17 -8.95
CA SER A 78 -8.08 -6.99 -8.64
C SER A 78 -7.41 -6.34 -9.86
N GLY A 79 -7.54 -6.93 -11.05
CA GLY A 79 -6.93 -6.45 -12.29
C GLY A 79 -5.42 -6.68 -12.33
N GLY A 80 -4.69 -5.88 -13.12
CA GLY A 80 -3.23 -5.89 -13.24
C GLY A 80 -2.56 -4.92 -12.28
N HIS A 81 -1.22 -4.82 -12.34
CA HIS A 81 -0.45 -3.82 -11.59
C HIS A 81 -0.99 -2.41 -11.83
N TRP A 82 -1.01 -1.60 -10.79
CA TRP A 82 -1.46 -0.24 -10.91
C TRP A 82 -0.42 0.65 -11.60
N THR A 83 -0.68 1.00 -12.84
CA THR A 83 0.17 1.85 -13.69
C THR A 83 -0.61 2.99 -14.33
N PRO A 84 -0.91 4.07 -13.58
CA PRO A 84 -1.72 5.19 -14.08
C PRO A 84 -1.03 5.98 -15.19
N THR A 85 0.27 5.89 -15.32
CA THR A 85 1.12 6.59 -16.27
C THR A 85 1.64 5.69 -17.39
N LYS A 86 1.25 4.40 -17.40
CA LYS A 86 1.53 3.40 -18.45
C LYS A 86 3.03 3.15 -18.68
N GLU A 87 3.85 3.30 -17.64
CA GLU A 87 5.25 2.87 -17.68
C GLU A 87 5.36 1.35 -17.80
N LYS A 88 6.56 0.89 -18.09
CA LYS A 88 6.90 -0.54 -18.02
C LYS A 88 7.07 -0.96 -16.56
N HIS A 89 6.83 -2.25 -16.30
CA HIS A 89 7.16 -2.87 -15.03
C HIS A 89 8.67 -2.74 -14.74
N GLY A 90 9.02 -2.52 -13.48
CA GLY A 90 10.41 -2.39 -13.08
C GLY A 90 10.59 -2.29 -11.56
N LYS A 91 11.82 -2.09 -11.14
CA LYS A 91 12.16 -1.93 -9.73
C LYS A 91 11.79 -0.55 -9.23
N TRP A 92 11.15 -0.48 -8.07
CA TRP A 92 10.78 0.78 -7.42
C TRP A 92 11.95 1.75 -7.32
N GLY A 93 11.74 2.95 -7.85
CA GLY A 93 12.73 4.04 -7.82
C GLY A 93 13.72 4.06 -8.97
N GLU A 94 13.67 3.13 -9.90
CA GLU A 94 14.47 3.17 -11.14
C GLU A 94 13.82 4.04 -12.23
N ALA A 95 14.38 4.05 -13.44
CA ALA A 95 13.94 4.93 -14.52
C ALA A 95 12.48 4.68 -14.96
N GLN A 96 12.01 3.43 -14.91
CA GLN A 96 10.65 3.03 -15.22
C GLN A 96 10.17 2.01 -14.20
N PHE A 97 9.00 2.25 -13.63
CA PHE A 97 8.30 1.33 -12.73
C PHE A 97 6.84 1.76 -12.60
N HIS A 98 5.95 0.82 -12.33
CA HIS A 98 4.55 1.11 -12.04
C HIS A 98 4.39 1.74 -10.66
N SER A 99 3.37 2.53 -10.47
CA SER A 99 2.99 2.99 -9.12
C SER A 99 2.66 1.83 -8.16
N GLY A 100 2.41 0.65 -8.71
CA GLY A 100 2.14 -0.57 -7.95
C GLY A 100 3.33 -1.50 -7.74
N ASP A 101 4.51 -1.23 -8.26
CA ASP A 101 5.67 -2.13 -8.18
C ASP A 101 6.40 -2.01 -6.83
N ILE A 102 5.79 -2.50 -5.74
CA ILE A 102 6.38 -2.46 -4.40
C ILE A 102 7.66 -3.29 -4.34
N GLY A 103 7.64 -4.50 -4.92
CA GLY A 103 8.78 -5.40 -5.00
C GLY A 103 8.68 -6.63 -4.11
N ASN A 104 9.80 -7.07 -3.56
CA ASN A 104 9.92 -8.33 -2.83
C ASN A 104 9.95 -8.14 -1.32
N ILE A 105 9.28 -9.02 -0.59
CA ILE A 105 9.35 -9.17 0.86
C ILE A 105 10.12 -10.45 1.19
N SER A 106 11.16 -10.33 2.03
CA SER A 106 11.86 -11.47 2.60
C SER A 106 11.11 -12.02 3.80
N LEU A 107 11.08 -13.34 3.91
CA LEU A 107 10.35 -14.08 4.93
C LEU A 107 11.31 -14.89 5.78
N ASP A 108 11.00 -15.02 7.05
CA ASP A 108 11.69 -15.90 7.97
C ASP A 108 11.31 -17.39 7.74
N GLU A 109 11.92 -18.28 8.50
CA GLU A 109 11.66 -19.73 8.46
C GLU A 109 10.22 -20.12 8.84
N ASN A 110 9.49 -19.21 9.49
CA ASN A 110 8.09 -19.39 9.85
C ASN A 110 7.11 -18.76 8.82
N GLY A 111 7.63 -18.30 7.67
CA GLY A 111 6.84 -17.65 6.63
C GLY A 111 6.32 -16.27 7.01
N LYS A 112 7.00 -15.56 7.92
CA LYS A 112 6.66 -14.20 8.34
C LYS A 112 7.63 -13.20 7.74
N GLY A 113 7.10 -12.05 7.34
CA GLY A 113 7.93 -10.97 6.81
C GLY A 113 7.33 -9.60 7.04
N VAL A 114 8.20 -8.60 7.09
CA VAL A 114 7.84 -7.19 7.19
C VAL A 114 8.53 -6.42 6.08
N LEU A 115 7.78 -5.55 5.40
CA LEU A 115 8.32 -4.62 4.42
C LEU A 115 7.91 -3.20 4.81
N ILE A 116 8.87 -2.29 4.77
CA ILE A 116 8.62 -0.86 4.95
C ILE A 116 9.10 -0.14 3.70
N LEU A 117 8.21 0.64 3.06
CA LEU A 117 8.52 1.45 1.90
C LEU A 117 8.04 2.88 2.14
N ILE A 118 8.89 3.85 1.81
CA ILE A 118 8.53 5.27 1.83
C ILE A 118 8.49 5.76 0.38
N ASP A 119 7.33 6.26 -0.05
CA ASP A 119 7.19 6.84 -1.38
C ASP A 119 7.93 8.17 -1.47
N GLN A 120 9.13 8.14 -2.02
CA GLN A 120 9.94 9.34 -2.30
C GLN A 120 9.68 9.92 -3.69
N HIS A 121 8.87 9.22 -4.51
CA HIS A 121 8.64 9.56 -5.93
C HIS A 121 7.28 10.25 -6.15
N ASN A 122 6.51 10.51 -5.07
CA ASN A 122 5.18 11.11 -5.11
C ASN A 122 4.19 10.31 -5.99
N ARG A 123 4.33 8.98 -5.99
CA ARG A 123 3.45 8.06 -6.70
C ARG A 123 2.14 7.83 -5.95
N TRP A 124 2.13 8.05 -4.63
CA TRP A 124 1.01 7.72 -3.75
C TRP A 124 0.44 8.92 -3.00
N SER A 125 -0.87 8.87 -2.80
CA SER A 125 -1.62 9.75 -1.88
C SER A 125 -2.75 8.97 -1.23
N ILE A 126 -3.28 9.47 -0.12
CA ILE A 126 -4.47 8.95 0.53
C ILE A 126 -5.61 9.95 0.31
N GLY A 127 -6.60 9.57 -0.52
CA GLY A 127 -7.72 10.44 -0.89
C GLY A 127 -7.32 11.66 -1.75
N GLY A 128 -6.22 11.55 -2.51
CA GLY A 128 -5.77 12.56 -3.47
C GLY A 128 -6.28 12.33 -4.89
N PRO A 129 -5.61 12.89 -5.92
CA PRO A 129 -5.98 12.69 -7.31
C PRO A 129 -5.98 11.20 -7.70
N ALA A 130 -6.88 10.79 -8.58
CA ALA A 130 -7.08 9.38 -8.96
C ALA A 130 -5.79 8.66 -9.43
N LYS A 131 -4.87 9.39 -10.07
CA LYS A 131 -3.59 8.84 -10.55
C LYS A 131 -2.57 8.54 -9.45
N THR A 132 -2.78 9.07 -8.23
CA THR A 132 -1.90 8.84 -7.08
C THR A 132 -2.64 8.21 -5.89
N ASN A 133 -3.97 8.17 -5.90
CA ASN A 133 -4.77 7.69 -4.78
C ASN A 133 -4.68 6.18 -4.64
N VAL A 134 -4.17 5.70 -3.50
CA VAL A 134 -4.10 4.28 -3.18
C VAL A 134 -5.45 3.69 -2.74
N ILE A 135 -6.40 4.53 -2.29
CA ILE A 135 -7.74 4.07 -1.91
C ILE A 135 -8.45 3.47 -3.13
N GLY A 136 -9.09 2.33 -2.95
CA GLY A 136 -9.77 1.60 -4.03
C GLY A 136 -8.82 0.80 -4.92
N ARG A 137 -7.56 0.64 -4.54
CA ARG A 137 -6.60 -0.33 -5.08
C ARG A 137 -6.58 -1.58 -4.20
N ALA A 138 -5.87 -2.62 -4.63
CA ALA A 138 -5.65 -3.80 -3.81
C ALA A 138 -4.15 -4.04 -3.59
N VAL A 139 -3.78 -4.48 -2.39
CA VAL A 139 -2.48 -5.10 -2.13
C VAL A 139 -2.59 -6.56 -2.52
N VAL A 140 -1.74 -7.02 -3.44
CA VAL A 140 -1.70 -8.41 -3.89
C VAL A 140 -0.34 -9.01 -3.58
N VAL A 141 -0.37 -10.20 -2.96
CA VAL A 141 0.83 -11.01 -2.66
C VAL A 141 0.90 -12.13 -3.69
N HIS A 142 2.08 -12.36 -4.25
CA HIS A 142 2.34 -13.40 -5.22
C HIS A 142 3.16 -14.54 -4.61
N GLN A 143 3.02 -15.74 -5.19
CA GLN A 143 3.71 -16.96 -4.72
C GLN A 143 5.23 -16.86 -4.86
N GLY A 144 5.70 -16.25 -5.94
CA GLY A 144 7.11 -16.19 -6.30
C GLY A 144 7.71 -14.81 -6.12
N ARG A 145 8.97 -14.72 -6.48
CA ARG A 145 9.74 -13.49 -6.47
C ARG A 145 9.41 -12.64 -7.71
N ASP A 146 9.38 -11.34 -7.55
CA ASP A 146 9.46 -10.38 -8.63
C ASP A 146 10.89 -10.33 -9.20
N ASP A 147 11.03 -10.53 -10.50
CA ASP A 147 12.30 -10.44 -11.23
C ASP A 147 12.66 -9.01 -11.64
N MET A 148 11.78 -8.04 -11.39
CA MET A 148 11.91 -6.59 -11.65
C MET A 148 12.04 -6.23 -13.15
N THR A 149 11.81 -7.17 -14.06
CA THR A 149 12.09 -6.97 -15.49
C THR A 149 11.02 -7.53 -16.44
N SER A 150 10.41 -8.68 -16.13
CA SER A 150 9.42 -9.33 -16.99
C SER A 150 8.18 -8.47 -17.19
N GLN A 151 7.75 -8.35 -18.45
CA GLN A 151 6.61 -7.52 -18.83
C GLN A 151 5.35 -8.39 -19.04
N PRO A 152 4.16 -7.87 -18.80
CA PRO A 152 3.84 -6.51 -18.29
C PRO A 152 3.85 -6.40 -16.75
N SER A 153 4.09 -7.47 -16.00
CA SER A 153 3.80 -7.49 -14.56
C SER A 153 4.59 -8.54 -13.77
N ALA A 154 5.89 -8.64 -13.97
CA ALA A 154 6.76 -9.62 -13.33
C ALA A 154 6.40 -11.09 -13.62
N ALA A 155 7.31 -12.01 -13.38
CA ALA A 155 7.06 -13.46 -13.46
C ALA A 155 6.77 -14.05 -12.05
N ALA A 156 6.01 -13.33 -11.23
CA ALA A 156 5.85 -13.64 -9.80
C ALA A 156 4.84 -14.78 -9.49
N GLY A 157 4.22 -15.34 -10.49
CA GLY A 157 3.34 -16.51 -10.35
C GLY A 157 1.95 -16.20 -9.79
N LYS A 158 1.34 -17.20 -9.11
CA LYS A 158 -0.02 -17.10 -8.59
C LYS A 158 -0.17 -15.98 -7.57
N ARG A 159 -1.38 -15.40 -7.48
CA ARG A 159 -1.76 -14.45 -6.45
C ARG A 159 -2.22 -15.23 -5.23
N THR A 160 -1.48 -15.14 -4.15
CA THR A 160 -1.70 -15.94 -2.93
C THR A 160 -2.35 -15.16 -1.81
N GLY A 161 -2.37 -13.81 -1.90
CA GLY A 161 -3.05 -12.94 -0.96
C GLY A 161 -3.61 -11.71 -1.65
N CYS A 162 -4.74 -11.18 -1.16
CA CYS A 162 -5.37 -9.97 -1.68
C CYS A 162 -6.07 -9.20 -0.57
N GLY A 163 -5.91 -7.87 -0.56
CA GLY A 163 -6.58 -6.99 0.39
C GLY A 163 -6.93 -5.65 -0.24
N PRO A 164 -8.24 -5.26 -0.29
CA PRO A 164 -8.65 -3.94 -0.74
C PRO A 164 -8.12 -2.85 0.18
N ILE A 165 -7.63 -1.76 -0.38
CA ILE A 165 -7.15 -0.61 0.40
C ILE A 165 -8.32 0.32 0.67
N ILE A 166 -8.61 0.51 1.95
CA ILE A 166 -9.68 1.40 2.44
C ILE A 166 -9.08 2.49 3.33
N GLU A 167 -9.72 3.64 3.37
CA GLU A 167 -9.36 4.72 4.29
C GLU A 167 -9.63 4.29 5.72
N THR A 168 -8.70 4.54 6.61
CA THR A 168 -8.92 4.33 8.05
C THR A 168 -9.54 5.59 8.61
N PRO A 169 -10.71 5.54 9.26
CA PRO A 169 -11.28 6.70 9.93
C PRO A 169 -10.26 7.33 10.87
N GLY A 170 -10.06 8.62 10.75
CA GLY A 170 -9.25 9.37 11.72
C GLY A 170 -9.86 9.19 13.12
N VAL A 171 -9.03 8.85 14.09
CA VAL A 171 -9.48 8.90 15.51
C VAL A 171 -9.71 10.37 15.82
N THR A 172 -10.97 10.80 15.86
CA THR A 172 -11.33 12.06 16.50
C THR A 172 -11.20 11.82 17.99
N GLU A 173 -10.07 12.23 18.58
CA GLU A 173 -10.00 12.36 20.04
C GLU A 173 -11.07 13.36 20.46
N LYS A 174 -12.01 12.89 21.30
CA LYS A 174 -13.04 13.71 21.95
C LYS A 174 -12.44 14.43 23.14
#